data_8ace8385bfc56fce5e3efe91164d8e94
#
_entry.id   8ace8385bfc56fce5e3efe91164d8e94
#
_cell.length_a   1.000
_cell.length_b   1.000
_cell.length_c   1.000
_cell.angle_alpha   90.00
_cell.angle_beta   90.00
_cell.angle_gamma   90.00
#
_symmetry.space_group_name_H-M   'P 1'
#
loop_
_entity.id
_entity.type
_entity.pdbx_description
1 polymer ?
#
loop_
_entity_poly.entity_id
_entity_poly.type
_entity_poly.pdbx_seq_one_letter_code
_entity_poly.pdbx_strand_id
1 'polypeptide(L)'
;MTGRELERVVVVGSSLAGLRACETLRTDGFTGTITMVGAEPDMPYDRPPLSKKLLAGDWEADRIRLRKDDEVRSLGLELRLGSAAAELDTEARAVSLVDGSRIPFDGLVIATGAAPRRLPGQPELAGVTELRTLADSLGLRARLQAARDDGSPLRLTVIGAGFIGLEVAATATQLGAFVTVLEGAPAPLIRGLGAEMGTAVAAVHERNGVVLRCGVQVAAIDGDGTSVTGVRLGDGEVVPSDVVVVGVGVAPATEWLASSGLTLGDGVVCDATLWTGVDGVYAAGDCARWHNRLFDPHDDAVMRVEHWTNAAEQGAAAASNLLRAARGEEAVPYEAVPFFWSDQFDSRIQFLGRAHGGDEVRVIAGDTNGAFAAMYGWEGRLRGVLGVSMPKVVMPFRRLLAARASWDDALAHVAALG
;
A
#
# COMPACT_ATOMS: atom_id res chain seq x y z
N MET A 1 -18.89 -30.21 -1.96
CA MET A 1 -19.81 -29.08 -1.62
C MET A 1 -20.76 -28.93 -2.79
N THR A 2 -22.08 -28.94 -2.56
CA THR A 2 -23.08 -28.68 -3.60
C THR A 2 -22.91 -27.24 -4.04
N GLY A 3 -22.69 -27.02 -5.34
CA GLY A 3 -22.53 -25.68 -5.90
C GLY A 3 -23.66 -24.75 -5.47
N ARG A 4 -23.34 -23.55 -5.04
CA ARG A 4 -24.30 -22.53 -4.64
C ARG A 4 -24.51 -21.58 -5.80
N GLU A 5 -25.76 -21.33 -6.13
CA GLU A 5 -26.07 -20.31 -7.13
C GLU A 5 -25.74 -18.93 -6.56
N LEU A 6 -24.88 -18.17 -7.28
CA LEU A 6 -24.54 -16.79 -6.97
C LEU A 6 -25.41 -15.88 -7.84
N GLU A 7 -26.27 -15.09 -7.20
CA GLU A 7 -27.04 -14.05 -7.88
C GLU A 7 -26.50 -12.64 -7.56
N ARG A 8 -25.94 -12.47 -6.33
CA ARG A 8 -25.51 -11.18 -5.82
C ARG A 8 -24.10 -11.28 -5.22
N VAL A 9 -23.18 -10.56 -5.80
CA VAL A 9 -21.82 -10.42 -5.24
C VAL A 9 -21.63 -8.98 -4.76
N VAL A 10 -21.19 -8.84 -3.51
CA VAL A 10 -20.79 -7.54 -2.94
C VAL A 10 -19.27 -7.47 -2.90
N VAL A 11 -18.73 -6.35 -3.37
CA VAL A 11 -17.31 -6.03 -3.28
C VAL A 11 -17.16 -4.78 -2.41
N VAL A 12 -16.58 -4.93 -1.21
CA VAL A 12 -16.38 -3.82 -0.27
C VAL A 12 -14.98 -3.27 -0.41
N GLY A 13 -14.88 -2.11 -1.01
CA GLY A 13 -13.66 -1.40 -1.39
C GLY A 13 -13.68 -1.03 -2.86
N SER A 14 -13.73 0.28 -3.16
CA SER A 14 -13.81 0.84 -4.52
C SER A 14 -12.45 1.29 -5.08
N SER A 15 -11.36 0.67 -4.62
CA SER A 15 -10.03 0.93 -5.15
C SER A 15 -9.56 -0.22 -6.06
N LEU A 16 -8.24 -0.35 -6.26
CA LEU A 16 -7.64 -1.26 -7.24
C LEU A 16 -8.09 -2.72 -7.05
N ALA A 17 -7.98 -3.28 -5.83
CA ALA A 17 -8.35 -4.68 -5.59
C ALA A 17 -9.84 -4.94 -5.86
N GLY A 18 -10.72 -4.03 -5.40
CA GLY A 18 -12.16 -4.15 -5.64
C GLY A 18 -12.54 -4.02 -7.11
N LEU A 19 -11.94 -3.06 -7.82
CA LEU A 19 -12.16 -2.92 -9.26
C LEU A 19 -11.72 -4.18 -10.03
N ARG A 20 -10.52 -4.70 -9.72
CA ARG A 20 -10.02 -5.95 -10.32
C ARG A 20 -10.91 -7.14 -10.03
N ALA A 21 -11.47 -7.23 -8.80
CA ALA A 21 -12.45 -8.26 -8.48
C ALA A 21 -13.71 -8.14 -9.36
N CYS A 22 -14.27 -6.93 -9.51
CA CYS A 22 -15.44 -6.71 -10.35
C CYS A 22 -15.16 -7.03 -11.84
N GLU A 23 -14.03 -6.60 -12.37
CA GLU A 23 -13.59 -6.91 -13.75
C GLU A 23 -13.49 -8.43 -13.95
N THR A 24 -12.88 -9.14 -13.00
CA THR A 24 -12.68 -10.58 -13.08
C THR A 24 -14.00 -11.33 -12.96
N LEU A 25 -14.92 -10.93 -12.07
CA LEU A 25 -16.26 -11.51 -11.99
C LEU A 25 -16.96 -11.46 -13.34
N ARG A 26 -16.90 -10.33 -14.05
CA ARG A 26 -17.51 -10.19 -15.40
C ARG A 26 -16.77 -11.02 -16.44
N THR A 27 -15.44 -10.97 -16.45
CA THR A 27 -14.62 -11.72 -17.42
C THR A 27 -14.80 -13.24 -17.28
N ASP A 28 -14.93 -13.73 -16.03
CA ASP A 28 -15.14 -15.16 -15.73
C ASP A 28 -16.61 -15.58 -15.86
N GLY A 29 -17.47 -14.67 -16.40
CA GLY A 29 -18.83 -14.99 -16.84
C GLY A 29 -19.92 -14.84 -15.77
N PHE A 30 -19.68 -14.14 -14.66
CA PHE A 30 -20.73 -13.83 -13.71
C PHE A 30 -21.69 -12.78 -14.26
N THR A 31 -22.97 -13.14 -14.40
CA THR A 31 -24.02 -12.30 -14.97
C THR A 31 -24.95 -11.68 -13.92
N GLY A 32 -24.85 -12.10 -12.66
CA GLY A 32 -25.66 -11.57 -11.56
C GLY A 32 -25.31 -10.12 -11.17
N THR A 33 -25.94 -9.64 -10.13
CA THR A 33 -25.70 -8.28 -9.60
C THR A 33 -24.35 -8.20 -8.90
N ILE A 34 -23.54 -7.18 -9.24
CA ILE A 34 -22.33 -6.82 -8.52
C ILE A 34 -22.55 -5.45 -7.90
N THR A 35 -22.55 -5.38 -6.58
CA THR A 35 -22.57 -4.12 -5.83
C THR A 35 -21.17 -3.78 -5.34
N MET A 36 -20.60 -2.65 -5.79
CA MET A 36 -19.32 -2.13 -5.30
C MET A 36 -19.57 -1.04 -4.26
N VAL A 37 -19.00 -1.21 -3.06
CA VAL A 37 -19.12 -0.28 -1.93
C VAL A 37 -17.80 0.45 -1.74
N GLY A 38 -17.84 1.79 -1.64
CA GLY A 38 -16.66 2.64 -1.40
C GLY A 38 -16.91 3.71 -0.37
N ALA A 39 -15.97 3.90 0.56
CA ALA A 39 -16.03 4.96 1.55
C ALA A 39 -15.82 6.36 0.94
N GLU A 40 -15.00 6.44 -0.11
CA GLU A 40 -14.73 7.66 -0.86
C GLU A 40 -15.80 7.88 -1.94
N PRO A 41 -16.17 9.15 -2.25
CA PRO A 41 -17.17 9.46 -3.28
C PRO A 41 -16.63 9.32 -4.71
N ASP A 42 -15.32 9.16 -4.84
CA ASP A 42 -14.62 9.16 -6.11
C ASP A 42 -14.73 7.79 -6.82
N MET A 43 -14.74 7.83 -8.15
CA MET A 43 -14.58 6.64 -8.99
C MET A 43 -13.20 6.01 -8.74
N PRO A 44 -13.03 4.69 -8.95
CA PRO A 44 -11.76 4.01 -8.70
C PRO A 44 -10.55 4.71 -9.34
N TYR A 45 -9.56 5.08 -8.54
CA TYR A 45 -8.37 5.79 -8.97
C TYR A 45 -7.08 5.15 -8.44
N ASP A 46 -5.97 5.49 -9.08
CA ASP A 46 -4.64 4.99 -8.77
C ASP A 46 -3.99 5.81 -7.65
N ARG A 47 -3.53 5.14 -6.56
CA ARG A 47 -2.96 5.82 -5.39
C ARG A 47 -1.48 6.19 -5.53
N PRO A 48 -0.61 5.44 -6.24
CA PRO A 48 0.80 5.81 -6.36
C PRO A 48 1.09 7.23 -6.88
N PRO A 49 0.27 7.86 -7.72
CA PRO A 49 0.47 9.24 -8.13
C PRO A 49 0.20 10.28 -7.04
N LEU A 50 -0.52 9.93 -5.97
CA LEU A 50 -0.94 10.87 -4.91
C LEU A 50 0.22 11.56 -4.20
N SER A 51 1.35 10.88 -4.04
CA SER A 51 2.58 11.40 -3.43
C SER A 51 3.56 12.03 -4.44
N LYS A 52 3.27 11.87 -5.74
CA LYS A 52 4.18 12.18 -6.87
C LYS A 52 3.53 13.14 -7.88
N LYS A 53 3.14 12.62 -9.03
CA LYS A 53 2.67 13.41 -10.17
C LYS A 53 1.41 14.23 -9.90
N LEU A 54 0.48 13.72 -9.08
CA LEU A 54 -0.69 14.48 -8.68
C LEU A 54 -0.31 15.59 -7.71
N LEU A 55 0.48 15.26 -6.67
CA LEU A 55 0.97 16.24 -5.68
C LEU A 55 1.81 17.33 -6.35
N ALA A 56 2.66 16.95 -7.30
CA ALA A 56 3.48 17.89 -8.08
C ALA A 56 2.66 18.84 -8.96
N GLY A 57 1.39 18.49 -9.26
CA GLY A 57 0.56 19.24 -10.19
C GLY A 57 0.83 18.91 -11.67
N ASP A 58 1.65 17.89 -11.96
CA ASP A 58 1.90 17.41 -13.32
C ASP A 58 0.68 16.69 -13.90
N TRP A 59 -0.13 16.09 -13.04
CA TRP A 59 -1.35 15.36 -13.40
C TRP A 59 -2.55 15.89 -12.64
N GLU A 60 -3.70 15.90 -13.34
CA GLU A 60 -4.99 16.18 -12.74
C GLU A 60 -5.70 14.89 -12.31
N ALA A 61 -6.75 15.02 -11.49
CA ALA A 61 -7.46 13.89 -10.89
C ALA A 61 -7.99 12.89 -11.92
N ASP A 62 -8.44 13.37 -13.08
CA ASP A 62 -8.95 12.51 -14.14
C ASP A 62 -7.90 11.56 -14.72
N ARG A 63 -6.63 11.98 -14.72
CA ARG A 63 -5.53 11.18 -15.27
C ARG A 63 -5.16 9.98 -14.40
N ILE A 64 -5.50 10.01 -13.14
CA ILE A 64 -5.20 8.92 -12.22
C ILE A 64 -6.34 7.90 -12.09
N ARG A 65 -7.45 8.05 -12.83
CA ARG A 65 -8.51 7.05 -12.84
C ARG A 65 -8.00 5.71 -13.32
N LEU A 66 -8.35 4.63 -12.64
CA LEU A 66 -7.96 3.26 -13.03
C LEU A 66 -8.64 2.82 -14.31
N ARG A 67 -9.84 3.35 -14.57
CA ARG A 67 -10.64 3.16 -15.76
C ARG A 67 -11.40 4.43 -16.10
N LYS A 68 -11.77 4.59 -17.36
CA LYS A 68 -12.73 5.63 -17.76
C LYS A 68 -14.11 5.31 -17.19
N ASP A 69 -14.92 6.33 -16.99
CA ASP A 69 -16.25 6.18 -16.39
C ASP A 69 -17.18 5.27 -17.24
N ASP A 70 -17.06 5.33 -18.56
CA ASP A 70 -17.81 4.48 -19.49
C ASP A 70 -17.36 3.01 -19.38
N GLU A 71 -16.08 2.74 -19.19
CA GLU A 71 -15.55 1.39 -18.97
C GLU A 71 -16.08 0.81 -17.64
N VAL A 72 -16.10 1.60 -16.55
CA VAL A 72 -16.68 1.15 -15.27
C VAL A 72 -18.18 0.92 -15.40
N ARG A 73 -18.90 1.81 -16.09
CA ARG A 73 -20.35 1.64 -16.36
C ARG A 73 -20.65 0.39 -17.17
N SER A 74 -19.78 0.04 -18.13
CA SER A 74 -19.95 -1.16 -18.96
C SER A 74 -19.90 -2.47 -18.17
N LEU A 75 -19.29 -2.46 -16.95
CA LEU A 75 -19.32 -3.60 -16.05
C LEU A 75 -20.71 -3.85 -15.43
N GLY A 76 -21.65 -2.91 -15.55
CA GLY A 76 -22.99 -3.04 -14.99
C GLY A 76 -22.98 -3.17 -13.45
N LEU A 77 -22.18 -2.32 -12.79
CA LEU A 77 -22.06 -2.32 -11.33
C LEU A 77 -23.12 -1.44 -10.68
N GLU A 78 -23.65 -1.90 -9.55
CA GLU A 78 -24.33 -1.04 -8.59
C GLU A 78 -23.28 -0.35 -7.71
N LEU A 79 -23.06 0.95 -7.92
CA LEU A 79 -22.07 1.72 -7.19
C LEU A 79 -22.68 2.35 -5.94
N ARG A 80 -22.07 2.10 -4.77
CA ARG A 80 -22.37 2.71 -3.48
C ARG A 80 -21.11 3.43 -3.01
N LEU A 81 -20.82 4.58 -3.65
CA LEU A 81 -19.66 5.43 -3.34
C LEU A 81 -20.04 6.50 -2.32
N GLY A 82 -19.07 6.90 -1.47
CA GLY A 82 -19.28 7.86 -0.39
C GLY A 82 -20.02 7.27 0.82
N SER A 83 -20.20 5.95 0.88
CA SER A 83 -20.85 5.27 2.02
C SER A 83 -19.99 4.09 2.46
N ALA A 84 -19.32 4.22 3.61
CA ALA A 84 -18.46 3.18 4.15
C ALA A 84 -19.27 1.97 4.66
N ALA A 85 -18.70 0.77 4.58
CA ALA A 85 -19.21 -0.38 5.29
C ALA A 85 -19.03 -0.19 6.81
N ALA A 86 -20.05 -0.48 7.58
CA ALA A 86 -20.10 -0.32 9.03
C ALA A 86 -20.07 -1.65 9.78
N GLU A 87 -20.65 -2.70 9.20
CA GLU A 87 -20.73 -4.02 9.83
C GLU A 87 -20.91 -5.13 8.78
N LEU A 88 -20.35 -6.31 9.05
CA LEU A 88 -20.60 -7.54 8.31
C LEU A 88 -21.33 -8.55 9.20
N ASP A 89 -22.50 -8.95 8.77
CA ASP A 89 -23.26 -10.06 9.35
C ASP A 89 -23.11 -11.30 8.45
N THR A 90 -22.23 -12.22 8.86
CA THR A 90 -21.93 -13.43 8.09
C THR A 90 -23.07 -14.46 8.14
N GLU A 91 -23.90 -14.48 9.20
CA GLU A 91 -25.03 -15.39 9.34
C GLU A 91 -26.20 -14.93 8.46
N ALA A 92 -26.58 -13.66 8.56
CA ALA A 92 -27.61 -13.08 7.71
C ALA A 92 -27.12 -12.75 6.29
N ARG A 93 -25.81 -12.90 6.02
CA ARG A 93 -25.15 -12.62 4.73
C ARG A 93 -25.48 -11.23 4.20
N ALA A 94 -25.14 -10.23 4.99
CA ALA A 94 -25.40 -8.85 4.63
C ALA A 94 -24.28 -7.90 5.13
N VAL A 95 -24.02 -6.85 4.35
CA VAL A 95 -23.16 -5.73 4.70
C VAL A 95 -24.03 -4.54 5.05
N SER A 96 -23.86 -3.99 6.25
CA SER A 96 -24.48 -2.74 6.67
C SER A 96 -23.56 -1.56 6.36
N LEU A 97 -24.12 -0.46 5.85
CA LEU A 97 -23.39 0.77 5.55
C LEU A 97 -23.64 1.84 6.62
N VAL A 98 -22.78 2.86 6.67
CA VAL A 98 -22.90 3.98 7.64
C VAL A 98 -24.17 4.81 7.46
N ASP A 99 -24.81 4.78 6.28
CA ASP A 99 -26.08 5.43 6.00
C ASP A 99 -27.32 4.61 6.49
N GLY A 100 -27.08 3.46 7.12
CA GLY A 100 -28.10 2.54 7.62
C GLY A 100 -28.65 1.57 6.57
N SER A 101 -28.23 1.65 5.31
CA SER A 101 -28.61 0.68 4.29
C SER A 101 -27.96 -0.67 4.53
N ARG A 102 -28.65 -1.75 4.12
CA ARG A 102 -28.17 -3.13 4.28
C ARG A 102 -28.19 -3.83 2.92
N ILE A 103 -27.06 -4.40 2.54
CA ILE A 103 -26.85 -5.01 1.22
C ILE A 103 -26.66 -6.52 1.41
N PRO A 104 -27.64 -7.35 0.97
CA PRO A 104 -27.52 -8.80 1.04
C PRO A 104 -26.57 -9.32 -0.04
N PHE A 105 -25.87 -10.42 0.25
CA PHE A 105 -24.94 -11.05 -0.70
C PHE A 105 -25.03 -12.59 -0.70
N ASP A 106 -24.71 -13.17 -1.85
CA ASP A 106 -24.44 -14.60 -2.00
C ASP A 106 -22.93 -14.87 -2.04
N GLY A 107 -22.14 -13.89 -2.51
CA GLY A 107 -20.68 -13.86 -2.46
C GLY A 107 -20.16 -12.50 -2.02
N LEU A 108 -19.04 -12.48 -1.29
CA LEU A 108 -18.41 -11.25 -0.77
C LEU A 108 -16.91 -11.24 -1.04
N VAL A 109 -16.42 -10.11 -1.57
CA VAL A 109 -14.98 -9.81 -1.62
C VAL A 109 -14.69 -8.59 -0.74
N ILE A 110 -13.88 -8.80 0.30
CA ILE A 110 -13.41 -7.76 1.21
C ILE A 110 -12.13 -7.17 0.63
N ALA A 111 -12.18 -5.90 0.17
CA ALA A 111 -11.10 -5.20 -0.50
C ALA A 111 -10.92 -3.77 0.06
N THR A 112 -11.15 -3.59 1.37
CA THR A 112 -11.15 -2.29 2.06
C THR A 112 -9.79 -1.64 2.17
N GLY A 113 -8.71 -2.39 1.91
CA GLY A 113 -7.36 -1.86 1.91
C GLY A 113 -6.85 -1.55 3.32
N ALA A 114 -6.15 -0.42 3.47
CA ALA A 114 -5.56 0.01 4.73
C ALA A 114 -5.78 1.50 4.95
N ALA A 115 -5.88 1.91 6.23
CA ALA A 115 -6.02 3.29 6.68
C ALA A 115 -4.70 3.80 7.28
N PRO A 116 -4.38 5.10 7.15
CA PRO A 116 -3.22 5.69 7.80
C PRO A 116 -3.29 5.53 9.32
N ARG A 117 -2.15 5.24 9.95
CA ARG A 117 -2.02 5.34 11.40
C ARG A 117 -1.88 6.79 11.80
N ARG A 118 -2.56 7.17 12.86
CA ARG A 118 -2.41 8.48 13.51
C ARG A 118 -1.47 8.38 14.71
N LEU A 119 -0.83 9.48 15.04
CA LEU A 119 -0.07 9.56 16.29
C LEU A 119 -1.03 9.61 17.50
N PRO A 120 -0.64 9.02 18.63
CA PRO A 120 -1.42 9.19 19.86
C PRO A 120 -1.58 10.68 20.20
N GLY A 121 -2.83 11.13 20.39
CA GLY A 121 -3.13 12.54 20.67
C GLY A 121 -2.87 13.51 19.50
N GLN A 122 -2.79 13.03 18.28
CA GLN A 122 -2.65 13.89 17.09
C GLN A 122 -3.77 14.93 17.04
N PRO A 123 -3.45 16.25 16.99
CA PRO A 123 -4.46 17.29 16.99
C PRO A 123 -5.12 17.45 15.61
N GLU A 124 -6.36 17.94 15.63
CA GLU A 124 -7.08 18.37 14.43
C GLU A 124 -6.75 19.85 14.15
N LEU A 125 -5.61 20.12 13.53
CA LEU A 125 -5.14 21.44 13.19
C LEU A 125 -5.03 21.60 11.67
N ALA A 126 -5.30 22.79 11.18
CA ALA A 126 -5.00 23.11 9.79
C ALA A 126 -3.49 22.95 9.53
N GLY A 127 -3.14 22.23 8.48
CA GLY A 127 -1.74 21.93 8.15
C GLY A 127 -1.25 20.57 8.67
N VAL A 128 -2.00 19.87 9.53
CA VAL A 128 -1.71 18.46 9.87
C VAL A 128 -2.52 17.56 8.94
N THR A 129 -1.87 16.63 8.27
CA THR A 129 -2.53 15.71 7.33
C THR A 129 -1.80 14.37 7.26
N GLU A 130 -2.51 13.34 6.86
CA GLU A 130 -1.97 12.11 6.30
C GLU A 130 -2.00 12.21 4.77
N LEU A 131 -1.47 11.21 4.07
CA LEU A 131 -1.61 11.09 2.61
C LEU A 131 -2.12 9.70 2.25
N ARG A 132 -3.42 9.58 1.98
CA ARG A 132 -4.05 8.31 1.57
C ARG A 132 -5.08 8.49 0.47
N THR A 133 -5.84 9.57 0.51
CA THR A 133 -6.97 9.84 -0.39
C THR A 133 -6.63 10.90 -1.45
N LEU A 134 -7.48 10.98 -2.47
CA LEU A 134 -7.42 12.05 -3.47
C LEU A 134 -7.53 13.42 -2.80
N ALA A 135 -8.45 13.58 -1.85
CA ALA A 135 -8.67 14.83 -1.12
C ALA A 135 -7.42 15.25 -0.33
N ASP A 136 -6.72 14.30 0.33
CA ASP A 136 -5.48 14.59 1.06
C ASP A 136 -4.41 15.15 0.12
N SER A 137 -4.21 14.52 -1.02
CA SER A 137 -3.21 14.93 -2.01
C SER A 137 -3.52 16.32 -2.59
N LEU A 138 -4.77 16.58 -2.96
CA LEU A 138 -5.20 17.88 -3.49
C LEU A 138 -5.12 18.98 -2.42
N GLY A 139 -5.46 18.68 -1.16
CA GLY A 139 -5.32 19.60 -0.05
C GLY A 139 -3.87 19.98 0.23
N LEU A 140 -2.97 18.99 0.24
CA LEU A 140 -1.52 19.22 0.40
C LEU A 140 -0.94 20.00 -0.80
N ARG A 141 -1.31 19.64 -2.03
CA ARG A 141 -0.94 20.35 -3.26
C ARG A 141 -1.33 21.83 -3.19
N ALA A 142 -2.56 22.13 -2.77
CA ALA A 142 -3.04 23.50 -2.68
C ALA A 142 -2.20 24.35 -1.70
N ARG A 143 -1.79 23.78 -0.56
CA ARG A 143 -0.91 24.47 0.40
C ARG A 143 0.49 24.72 -0.16
N LEU A 144 1.08 23.74 -0.83
CA LEU A 144 2.39 23.87 -1.47
C LEU A 144 2.37 24.96 -2.57
N GLN A 145 1.29 25.00 -3.35
CA GLN A 145 1.11 26.01 -4.40
C GLN A 145 0.93 27.42 -3.82
N ALA A 146 0.07 27.58 -2.80
CA ALA A 146 -0.17 28.88 -2.17
C ALA A 146 1.13 29.49 -1.61
N ALA A 147 1.94 28.69 -0.91
CA ALA A 147 3.23 29.16 -0.38
C ALA A 147 4.21 29.57 -1.48
N ARG A 148 4.22 28.85 -2.59
CA ARG A 148 5.04 29.16 -3.76
C ARG A 148 4.60 30.47 -4.43
N ASP A 149 3.31 30.68 -4.58
CA ASP A 149 2.74 31.88 -5.20
C ASP A 149 3.01 33.14 -4.34
N ASP A 150 2.99 32.99 -3.02
CA ASP A 150 3.32 34.06 -2.07
C ASP A 150 4.84 34.33 -1.97
N GLY A 151 5.68 33.49 -2.59
CA GLY A 151 7.13 33.55 -2.50
C GLY A 151 7.70 33.26 -1.12
N SER A 152 6.90 32.66 -0.23
CA SER A 152 7.28 32.27 1.12
C SER A 152 7.68 30.81 1.16
N PRO A 153 8.92 30.48 1.58
CA PRO A 153 9.34 29.09 1.66
C PRO A 153 8.56 28.33 2.74
N LEU A 154 7.79 27.32 2.32
CA LEU A 154 7.01 26.48 3.22
C LEU A 154 7.92 25.52 3.98
N ARG A 155 7.78 25.46 5.31
CA ARG A 155 8.43 24.44 6.16
C ARG A 155 7.51 23.24 6.29
N LEU A 156 7.88 22.14 5.67
CA LEU A 156 7.14 20.90 5.71
C LEU A 156 7.88 19.87 6.54
N THR A 157 7.22 19.33 7.57
CA THR A 157 7.75 18.21 8.34
C THR A 157 7.00 16.94 8.00
N VAL A 158 7.73 15.89 7.61
CA VAL A 158 7.22 14.54 7.44
C VAL A 158 7.57 13.73 8.68
N ILE A 159 6.58 13.11 9.31
CA ILE A 159 6.80 12.19 10.43
C ILE A 159 6.70 10.76 9.90
N GLY A 160 7.84 10.05 9.88
CA GLY A 160 8.02 8.72 9.31
C GLY A 160 8.80 8.71 8.00
N ALA A 161 9.94 8.04 7.98
CA ALA A 161 10.80 7.86 6.80
C ALA A 161 10.52 6.53 6.07
N GLY A 162 9.22 6.20 5.89
CA GLY A 162 8.76 5.13 5.00
C GLY A 162 8.71 5.60 3.54
N PHE A 163 8.36 4.70 2.61
CA PHE A 163 8.33 5.02 1.16
C PHE A 163 7.43 6.22 0.84
N ILE A 164 6.20 6.26 1.36
CA ILE A 164 5.25 7.36 1.08
C ILE A 164 5.77 8.68 1.68
N GLY A 165 6.28 8.66 2.92
CA GLY A 165 6.84 9.84 3.56
C GLY A 165 8.01 10.43 2.76
N LEU A 166 8.92 9.57 2.28
CA LEU A 166 10.04 9.98 1.45
C LEU A 166 9.62 10.46 0.04
N GLU A 167 8.59 9.86 -0.56
CA GLU A 167 8.02 10.35 -1.82
C GLU A 167 7.42 11.76 -1.67
N VAL A 168 6.68 12.01 -0.57
CA VAL A 168 6.17 13.36 -0.24
C VAL A 168 7.32 14.33 -0.03
N ALA A 169 8.35 13.92 0.73
CA ALA A 169 9.54 14.74 0.96
C ALA A 169 10.23 15.13 -0.35
N ALA A 170 10.41 14.16 -1.25
CA ALA A 170 11.01 14.42 -2.57
C ALA A 170 10.18 15.41 -3.39
N THR A 171 8.86 15.17 -3.50
CA THR A 171 7.96 16.01 -4.28
C THR A 171 7.88 17.44 -3.70
N ALA A 172 7.73 17.57 -2.38
CA ALA A 172 7.65 18.87 -1.72
C ALA A 172 8.96 19.67 -1.87
N THR A 173 10.11 19.01 -1.75
CA THR A 173 11.42 19.63 -1.98
C THR A 173 11.56 20.15 -3.42
N GLN A 174 11.14 19.35 -4.40
CA GLN A 174 11.15 19.77 -5.82
C GLN A 174 10.21 20.96 -6.10
N LEU A 175 9.17 21.12 -5.28
CA LEU A 175 8.25 22.27 -5.33
C LEU A 175 8.76 23.48 -4.54
N GLY A 176 9.95 23.41 -3.91
CA GLY A 176 10.60 24.52 -3.22
C GLY A 176 10.31 24.61 -1.72
N ALA A 177 9.72 23.59 -1.10
CA ALA A 177 9.54 23.54 0.35
C ALA A 177 10.86 23.20 1.07
N PHE A 178 11.06 23.75 2.28
CA PHE A 178 12.07 23.26 3.22
C PHE A 178 11.53 22.04 3.94
N VAL A 179 12.12 20.88 3.68
CA VAL A 179 11.59 19.60 4.18
C VAL A 179 12.47 19.02 5.27
N THR A 180 11.85 18.70 6.41
CA THR A 180 12.44 17.89 7.48
C THR A 180 11.68 16.57 7.59
N VAL A 181 12.39 15.45 7.61
CA VAL A 181 11.84 14.11 7.84
C VAL A 181 12.29 13.64 9.22
N LEU A 182 11.34 13.27 10.06
CA LEU A 182 11.56 12.77 11.42
C LEU A 182 11.22 11.27 11.48
N GLU A 183 12.17 10.43 11.86
CA GLU A 183 12.00 8.98 11.95
C GLU A 183 12.36 8.47 13.34
N GLY A 184 11.45 7.72 13.96
CA GLY A 184 11.67 7.13 15.27
C GLY A 184 12.67 5.94 15.27
N ALA A 185 12.73 5.22 14.14
CA ALA A 185 13.69 4.15 13.97
C ALA A 185 15.12 4.67 13.73
N PRO A 186 16.15 3.84 13.97
CA PRO A 186 17.56 4.25 13.81
C PRO A 186 17.95 4.48 12.34
N ALA A 187 17.17 4.01 11.39
CA ALA A 187 17.41 4.19 9.95
C ALA A 187 16.10 4.35 9.17
N PRO A 188 16.11 5.06 8.03
CA PRO A 188 14.96 5.17 7.15
C PRO A 188 14.71 3.83 6.45
N LEU A 189 13.47 3.60 6.01
CA LEU A 189 13.05 2.42 5.23
C LEU A 189 13.40 1.05 5.88
N ILE A 190 13.76 1.03 7.16
CA ILE A 190 14.33 -0.13 7.85
C ILE A 190 13.40 -1.37 7.77
N ARG A 191 12.07 -1.17 7.80
CA ARG A 191 11.10 -2.27 7.72
C ARG A 191 11.05 -2.93 6.34
N GLY A 192 11.32 -2.17 5.29
CA GLY A 192 11.22 -2.68 3.92
C GLY A 192 12.54 -3.12 3.31
N LEU A 193 13.66 -2.50 3.73
CA LEU A 193 14.96 -2.69 3.10
C LEU A 193 16.09 -3.08 4.07
N GLY A 194 15.83 -3.06 5.39
CA GLY A 194 16.89 -3.14 6.39
C GLY A 194 17.64 -1.82 6.55
N ALA A 195 18.45 -1.69 7.61
CA ALA A 195 19.07 -0.43 7.98
C ALA A 195 20.11 0.06 6.94
N GLU A 196 20.97 -0.83 6.46
CA GLU A 196 22.06 -0.49 5.53
C GLU A 196 21.50 0.00 4.18
N MET A 197 20.65 -0.81 3.55
CA MET A 197 20.09 -0.47 2.25
C MET A 197 19.07 0.67 2.34
N GLY A 198 18.33 0.76 3.45
CA GLY A 198 17.44 1.89 3.70
C GLY A 198 18.21 3.22 3.78
N THR A 199 19.33 3.24 4.47
CA THR A 199 20.22 4.43 4.54
C THR A 199 20.79 4.78 3.16
N ALA A 200 21.28 3.78 2.42
CA ALA A 200 21.82 4.00 1.08
C ALA A 200 20.77 4.59 0.12
N VAL A 201 19.53 4.07 0.15
CA VAL A 201 18.42 4.58 -0.65
C VAL A 201 18.05 6.00 -0.24
N ALA A 202 17.98 6.29 1.06
CA ALA A 202 17.56 7.59 1.56
C ALA A 202 18.61 8.69 1.41
N ALA A 203 19.87 8.36 1.14
CA ALA A 203 20.95 9.34 0.92
C ALA A 203 20.66 10.32 -0.23
N VAL A 204 19.79 9.94 -1.19
CA VAL A 204 19.34 10.87 -2.24
C VAL A 204 18.61 12.09 -1.66
N HIS A 205 17.90 11.93 -0.55
CA HIS A 205 17.16 13.01 0.10
C HIS A 205 18.09 14.06 0.67
N GLU A 206 19.12 13.65 1.39
CA GLU A 206 20.13 14.56 1.96
C GLU A 206 20.87 15.32 0.85
N ARG A 207 21.25 14.63 -0.24
CA ARG A 207 21.87 15.26 -1.42
C ARG A 207 20.98 16.32 -2.09
N ASN A 208 19.67 16.20 -1.94
CA ASN A 208 18.68 17.16 -2.46
C ASN A 208 18.21 18.18 -1.39
N GLY A 209 18.87 18.27 -0.24
CA GLY A 209 18.60 19.29 0.77
C GLY A 209 17.48 18.95 1.76
N VAL A 210 16.97 17.71 1.78
CA VAL A 210 16.07 17.25 2.83
C VAL A 210 16.85 17.03 4.12
N VAL A 211 16.36 17.56 5.24
CA VAL A 211 16.91 17.29 6.57
C VAL A 211 16.29 15.98 7.09
N LEU A 212 17.08 14.90 7.11
CA LEU A 212 16.63 13.59 7.59
C LEU A 212 17.19 13.35 9.02
N ARG A 213 16.27 13.12 9.97
CA ARG A 213 16.61 12.89 11.38
C ARG A 213 16.03 11.55 11.82
N CYS A 214 16.89 10.55 12.05
CA CYS A 214 16.52 9.22 12.54
C CYS A 214 16.80 9.07 14.04
N GLY A 215 16.14 8.12 14.70
CA GLY A 215 16.27 7.87 16.13
C GLY A 215 15.61 8.96 16.98
N VAL A 216 14.74 9.80 16.42
CA VAL A 216 14.07 10.88 17.12
C VAL A 216 12.62 10.53 17.45
N GLN A 217 12.18 10.78 18.66
CA GLN A 217 10.78 10.58 19.05
C GLN A 217 10.02 11.88 18.94
N VAL A 218 8.87 11.83 18.28
CA VAL A 218 7.91 12.94 18.24
C VAL A 218 7.04 12.84 19.49
N ALA A 219 7.09 13.90 20.32
CA ALA A 219 6.29 13.99 21.54
C ALA A 219 4.91 14.64 21.29
N ALA A 220 4.84 15.67 20.44
CA ALA A 220 3.61 16.37 20.12
C ALA A 220 3.70 17.11 18.79
N ILE A 221 2.55 17.46 18.24
CA ILE A 221 2.40 18.45 17.16
C ILE A 221 1.81 19.70 17.81
N ASP A 222 2.55 20.80 17.75
CA ASP A 222 2.18 22.06 18.38
C ASP A 222 1.40 22.95 17.39
N GLY A 223 0.48 23.77 17.92
CA GLY A 223 -0.30 24.72 17.14
C GLY A 223 -0.75 25.92 17.95
N ASP A 224 -1.30 26.91 17.26
CA ASP A 224 -1.86 28.15 17.83
C ASP A 224 -3.36 28.03 18.20
N GLY A 225 -3.91 26.84 18.14
CA GLY A 225 -5.33 26.52 18.31
C GLY A 225 -6.10 26.40 16.99
N THR A 226 -5.53 26.84 15.88
CA THR A 226 -6.14 26.76 14.54
C THR A 226 -5.23 26.04 13.57
N SER A 227 -3.96 26.39 13.54
CA SER A 227 -2.97 25.89 12.59
C SER A 227 -1.77 25.28 13.32
N VAL A 228 -1.08 24.35 12.64
CA VAL A 228 0.19 23.81 13.12
C VAL A 228 1.26 24.89 13.12
N THR A 229 2.13 24.87 14.13
CA THR A 229 3.28 25.79 14.25
C THR A 229 4.61 25.07 14.34
N GLY A 230 4.60 23.77 14.73
CA GLY A 230 5.81 22.98 14.84
C GLY A 230 5.56 21.54 15.32
N VAL A 231 6.66 20.78 15.34
CA VAL A 231 6.70 19.42 15.89
C VAL A 231 7.66 19.40 17.05
N ARG A 232 7.19 19.01 18.23
CA ARG A 232 7.98 18.89 19.45
C ARG A 232 8.57 17.49 19.54
N LEU A 233 9.87 17.42 19.75
CA LEU A 233 10.61 16.19 19.95
C LEU A 233 10.66 15.77 21.43
N GLY A 234 11.05 14.52 21.68
CA GLY A 234 11.12 13.95 23.02
C GLY A 234 12.16 14.62 23.95
N ASP A 235 13.15 15.28 23.39
CA ASP A 235 14.15 16.08 24.10
C ASP A 235 13.72 17.53 24.37
N GLY A 236 12.55 17.92 23.89
CA GLY A 236 11.97 19.27 24.04
C GLY A 236 12.29 20.22 22.89
N GLU A 237 13.13 19.87 21.93
CA GLU A 237 13.33 20.66 20.72
C GLU A 237 12.03 20.81 19.94
N VAL A 238 11.79 21.96 19.35
CA VAL A 238 10.65 22.22 18.46
C VAL A 238 11.15 22.45 17.05
N VAL A 239 10.73 21.64 16.10
CA VAL A 239 10.95 21.80 14.68
C VAL A 239 9.84 22.67 14.11
N PRO A 240 10.09 23.95 13.72
CA PRO A 240 9.06 24.83 13.20
C PRO A 240 8.48 24.28 11.90
N SER A 241 7.14 24.23 11.79
CA SER A 241 6.45 23.60 10.66
C SER A 241 5.16 24.33 10.31
N ASP A 242 4.95 24.61 9.04
CA ASP A 242 3.74 25.20 8.49
C ASP A 242 2.77 24.09 7.99
N VAL A 243 3.35 22.93 7.66
CA VAL A 243 2.63 21.70 7.31
C VAL A 243 3.32 20.50 7.93
N VAL A 244 2.53 19.57 8.46
CA VAL A 244 2.99 18.28 8.98
C VAL A 244 2.27 17.15 8.25
N VAL A 245 3.02 16.26 7.61
CA VAL A 245 2.50 15.04 7.00
C VAL A 245 2.84 13.85 7.89
N VAL A 246 1.81 13.17 8.40
CA VAL A 246 1.98 12.00 9.28
C VAL A 246 1.99 10.74 8.44
N GLY A 247 3.17 10.10 8.33
CA GLY A 247 3.42 8.92 7.52
C GLY A 247 3.99 7.73 8.33
N VAL A 248 3.42 7.45 9.51
CA VAL A 248 3.91 6.43 10.46
C VAL A 248 3.42 5.01 10.15
N GLY A 249 3.00 4.77 8.93
CA GLY A 249 2.49 3.50 8.44
C GLY A 249 0.97 3.45 8.37
N VAL A 250 0.47 2.27 8.02
CA VAL A 250 -0.98 2.02 7.86
C VAL A 250 -1.41 0.83 8.72
N ALA A 251 -2.72 0.72 8.95
CA ALA A 251 -3.37 -0.44 9.54
C ALA A 251 -4.39 -1.00 8.54
N PRO A 252 -4.60 -2.32 8.48
CA PRO A 252 -5.65 -2.88 7.64
C PRO A 252 -7.01 -2.33 8.07
N ALA A 253 -7.83 -1.91 7.10
CA ALA A 253 -9.15 -1.32 7.38
C ALA A 253 -10.18 -2.43 7.65
N THR A 254 -10.13 -2.99 8.85
CA THR A 254 -10.90 -4.16 9.29
C THR A 254 -11.82 -3.91 10.49
N GLU A 255 -11.92 -2.68 11.00
CA GLU A 255 -12.71 -2.34 12.19
C GLU A 255 -14.18 -2.72 12.02
N TRP A 256 -14.74 -2.54 10.82
CA TRP A 256 -16.13 -2.87 10.47
C TRP A 256 -16.42 -4.39 10.49
N LEU A 257 -15.38 -5.21 10.60
CA LEU A 257 -15.45 -6.68 10.67
C LEU A 257 -15.39 -7.21 12.11
N ALA A 258 -15.29 -6.36 13.12
CA ALA A 258 -15.05 -6.78 14.50
C ALA A 258 -16.10 -7.75 15.05
N SER A 259 -17.38 -7.60 14.64
CA SER A 259 -18.51 -8.46 15.03
C SER A 259 -18.79 -9.61 14.08
N SER A 260 -18.05 -9.72 12.95
CA SER A 260 -18.38 -10.63 11.84
C SER A 260 -18.11 -12.12 12.10
N GLY A 261 -17.35 -12.46 13.15
CA GLY A 261 -16.87 -13.83 13.38
C GLY A 261 -15.68 -14.24 12.47
N LEU A 262 -15.20 -13.37 11.58
CA LEU A 262 -13.99 -13.62 10.81
C LEU A 262 -12.75 -13.61 11.71
N THR A 263 -11.77 -14.44 11.38
CA THR A 263 -10.46 -14.38 12.06
C THR A 263 -9.71 -13.13 11.61
N LEU A 264 -9.51 -12.20 12.55
CA LEU A 264 -8.77 -10.96 12.34
C LEU A 264 -7.43 -11.03 13.06
N GLY A 265 -6.41 -10.46 12.43
CA GLY A 265 -5.07 -10.27 12.99
C GLY A 265 -4.51 -8.95 12.44
N ASP A 266 -3.28 -8.97 11.90
CA ASP A 266 -2.82 -7.88 11.04
C ASP A 266 -3.48 -8.02 9.66
N GLY A 267 -4.80 -7.81 9.59
CA GLY A 267 -5.67 -8.02 8.43
C GLY A 267 -6.67 -9.17 8.61
N VAL A 268 -7.46 -9.43 7.58
CA VAL A 268 -8.36 -10.59 7.49
C VAL A 268 -7.51 -11.83 7.21
N VAL A 269 -7.54 -12.80 8.12
CA VAL A 269 -6.75 -14.03 7.96
C VAL A 269 -7.40 -14.92 6.91
N CYS A 270 -6.62 -15.27 5.89
CA CYS A 270 -7.03 -16.09 4.76
C CYS A 270 -6.12 -17.29 4.59
N ASP A 271 -6.64 -18.34 3.98
CA ASP A 271 -5.81 -19.42 3.47
C ASP A 271 -5.03 -19.02 2.20
N ALA A 272 -4.34 -19.97 1.58
CA ALA A 272 -3.58 -19.73 0.35
C ALA A 272 -4.46 -19.33 -0.85
N THR A 273 -5.77 -19.58 -0.81
CA THR A 273 -6.73 -19.27 -1.88
C THR A 273 -7.44 -17.94 -1.67
N LEU A 274 -7.06 -17.17 -0.64
CA LEU A 274 -7.68 -15.91 -0.19
C LEU A 274 -9.07 -16.12 0.45
N TRP A 275 -9.43 -17.35 0.80
CA TRP A 275 -10.65 -17.67 1.51
C TRP A 275 -10.52 -17.34 3.00
N THR A 276 -11.56 -16.74 3.58
CA THR A 276 -11.55 -16.24 4.97
C THR A 276 -11.97 -17.30 6.01
N GLY A 277 -12.31 -18.51 5.59
CA GLY A 277 -12.90 -19.55 6.43
C GLY A 277 -14.43 -19.53 6.44
N VAL A 278 -15.08 -18.48 5.92
CA VAL A 278 -16.53 -18.35 5.80
C VAL A 278 -16.95 -18.58 4.36
N ASP A 279 -17.97 -19.43 4.14
CA ASP A 279 -18.44 -19.81 2.82
C ASP A 279 -18.85 -18.61 1.97
N GLY A 280 -18.24 -18.50 0.77
CA GLY A 280 -18.47 -17.41 -0.18
C GLY A 280 -17.88 -16.06 0.25
N VAL A 281 -16.96 -16.00 1.23
CA VAL A 281 -16.31 -14.77 1.68
C VAL A 281 -14.80 -14.84 1.45
N TYR A 282 -14.26 -13.92 0.66
CA TYR A 282 -12.86 -13.79 0.29
C TYR A 282 -12.33 -12.41 0.66
N ALA A 283 -11.00 -12.28 0.85
CA ALA A 283 -10.38 -10.97 1.06
C ALA A 283 -9.21 -10.76 0.10
N ALA A 284 -8.93 -9.48 -0.25
CA ALA A 284 -7.92 -9.12 -1.23
C ALA A 284 -7.27 -7.76 -0.94
N GLY A 285 -6.02 -7.58 -1.35
CA GLY A 285 -5.25 -6.35 -1.22
C GLY A 285 -4.73 -6.11 0.18
N ASP A 286 -4.51 -4.83 0.54
CA ASP A 286 -3.80 -4.43 1.77
C ASP A 286 -4.49 -4.90 3.06
N CYS A 287 -5.77 -5.27 3.03
CA CYS A 287 -6.49 -5.80 4.19
C CYS A 287 -6.37 -7.33 4.35
N ALA A 288 -5.89 -8.06 3.33
CA ALA A 288 -5.79 -9.51 3.37
C ALA A 288 -4.44 -9.97 3.94
N ARG A 289 -4.50 -10.88 4.91
CA ARG A 289 -3.34 -11.59 5.44
C ARG A 289 -3.47 -13.06 5.06
N TRP A 290 -2.67 -13.50 4.08
CA TRP A 290 -2.81 -14.82 3.48
C TRP A 290 -1.54 -15.66 3.58
N HIS A 291 -1.69 -16.98 3.43
CA HIS A 291 -0.60 -17.93 3.38
C HIS A 291 -0.01 -17.99 1.96
N ASN A 292 1.14 -17.38 1.75
CA ASN A 292 1.90 -17.47 0.51
C ASN A 292 2.87 -18.65 0.56
N ARG A 293 2.48 -19.78 -0.02
CA ARG A 293 3.26 -21.03 0.00
C ARG A 293 4.65 -20.90 -0.63
N LEU A 294 4.89 -19.86 -1.45
CA LEU A 294 6.19 -19.58 -2.04
C LEU A 294 7.29 -19.40 -0.96
N PHE A 295 6.90 -18.95 0.23
CA PHE A 295 7.78 -18.67 1.36
C PHE A 295 7.79 -19.78 2.43
N ASP A 296 7.10 -20.91 2.21
CA ASP A 296 7.18 -22.07 3.10
C ASP A 296 8.62 -22.62 3.18
N PRO A 297 9.02 -23.19 4.33
CA PRO A 297 8.23 -23.42 5.55
C PRO A 297 8.37 -22.31 6.62
N HIS A 298 8.77 -21.11 6.24
CA HIS A 298 9.06 -20.03 7.20
C HIS A 298 7.79 -19.43 7.82
N ASP A 299 7.87 -18.97 9.06
CA ASP A 299 6.76 -18.34 9.80
C ASP A 299 6.20 -17.09 9.11
N ASP A 300 7.02 -16.41 8.30
CA ASP A 300 6.64 -15.24 7.53
C ASP A 300 5.90 -15.57 6.21
N ALA A 301 5.62 -16.85 5.94
CA ALA A 301 4.78 -17.27 4.82
C ALA A 301 3.33 -16.76 4.95
N VAL A 302 2.83 -16.55 6.18
CA VAL A 302 1.56 -15.86 6.42
C VAL A 302 1.82 -14.35 6.48
N MET A 303 1.50 -13.66 5.40
CA MET A 303 1.90 -12.28 5.17
C MET A 303 0.75 -11.37 4.76
N ARG A 304 0.91 -10.06 4.99
CA ARG A 304 0.11 -8.98 4.44
C ARG A 304 1.03 -8.05 3.65
N VAL A 305 0.64 -7.71 2.44
CA VAL A 305 1.48 -6.97 1.50
C VAL A 305 0.71 -5.78 0.93
N GLU A 306 1.22 -4.58 1.16
CA GLU A 306 0.63 -3.30 0.76
C GLU A 306 1.19 -2.81 -0.59
N HIS A 307 1.21 -3.69 -1.59
CA HIS A 307 1.76 -3.39 -2.90
C HIS A 307 0.68 -3.33 -3.98
N TRP A 308 0.85 -2.43 -4.92
CA TRP A 308 -0.06 -2.23 -6.04
C TRP A 308 -0.32 -3.52 -6.82
N THR A 309 0.76 -4.24 -7.18
CA THR A 309 0.67 -5.51 -7.93
C THR A 309 -0.08 -6.57 -7.14
N ASN A 310 0.19 -6.68 -5.83
CA ASN A 310 -0.48 -7.61 -4.94
C ASN A 310 -1.99 -7.31 -4.86
N ALA A 311 -2.37 -6.04 -4.70
CA ALA A 311 -3.79 -5.64 -4.66
C ALA A 311 -4.51 -5.99 -5.97
N ALA A 312 -3.88 -5.73 -7.12
CA ALA A 312 -4.46 -6.02 -8.43
C ALA A 312 -4.64 -7.53 -8.64
N GLU A 313 -3.61 -8.32 -8.34
CA GLU A 313 -3.59 -9.76 -8.55
C GLU A 313 -4.50 -10.50 -7.55
N GLN A 314 -4.50 -10.10 -6.28
CA GLN A 314 -5.39 -10.68 -5.26
C GLN A 314 -6.86 -10.38 -5.52
N GLY A 315 -7.20 -9.17 -5.99
CA GLY A 315 -8.58 -8.85 -6.37
C GLY A 315 -9.12 -9.81 -7.42
N ALA A 316 -8.31 -10.08 -8.46
CA ALA A 316 -8.64 -11.04 -9.49
C ALA A 316 -8.73 -12.48 -8.95
N ALA A 317 -7.72 -12.92 -8.17
CA ALA A 317 -7.67 -14.28 -7.65
C ALA A 317 -8.83 -14.58 -6.69
N ALA A 318 -9.18 -13.64 -5.80
CA ALA A 318 -10.31 -13.78 -4.87
C ALA A 318 -11.64 -13.92 -5.61
N ALA A 319 -11.86 -13.10 -6.63
CA ALA A 319 -13.06 -13.16 -7.46
C ALA A 319 -13.17 -14.47 -8.26
N SER A 320 -12.07 -14.90 -8.91
CA SER A 320 -12.03 -16.19 -9.60
C SER A 320 -12.30 -17.35 -8.64
N ASN A 321 -11.67 -17.37 -7.46
CA ASN A 321 -11.86 -18.43 -6.48
C ASN A 321 -13.28 -18.45 -5.89
N LEU A 322 -13.89 -17.28 -5.71
CA LEU A 322 -15.32 -17.19 -5.34
C LEU A 322 -16.22 -17.89 -6.38
N LEU A 323 -16.00 -17.63 -7.68
CA LEU A 323 -16.76 -18.27 -8.75
C LEU A 323 -16.48 -19.77 -8.88
N ARG A 324 -15.21 -20.17 -8.73
CA ARG A 324 -14.80 -21.59 -8.74
C ARG A 324 -15.49 -22.35 -7.62
N ALA A 325 -15.47 -21.80 -6.39
CA ALA A 325 -16.16 -22.40 -5.24
C ALA A 325 -17.68 -22.57 -5.48
N ALA A 326 -18.32 -21.54 -6.06
CA ALA A 326 -19.74 -21.60 -6.41
C ALA A 326 -20.06 -22.69 -7.45
N ARG A 327 -19.14 -22.94 -8.38
CA ARG A 327 -19.25 -24.00 -9.39
C ARG A 327 -18.86 -25.40 -8.86
N GLY A 328 -18.39 -25.49 -7.60
CA GLY A 328 -17.86 -26.74 -7.05
C GLY A 328 -16.48 -27.12 -7.61
N GLU A 329 -15.78 -26.18 -8.19
CA GLU A 329 -14.42 -26.35 -8.71
C GLU A 329 -13.37 -26.14 -7.60
N GLU A 330 -12.19 -26.73 -7.77
CA GLU A 330 -11.07 -26.54 -6.84
C GLU A 330 -10.55 -25.09 -6.88
N ALA A 331 -10.37 -24.49 -5.71
CA ALA A 331 -9.77 -23.16 -5.60
C ALA A 331 -8.27 -23.18 -5.91
N VAL A 332 -7.76 -22.11 -6.50
CA VAL A 332 -6.37 -21.99 -6.91
C VAL A 332 -5.60 -21.16 -5.89
N PRO A 333 -4.52 -21.67 -5.30
CA PRO A 333 -3.65 -20.88 -4.42
C PRO A 333 -3.08 -19.65 -5.12
N TYR A 334 -3.05 -18.53 -4.42
CA TYR A 334 -2.38 -17.32 -4.86
C TYR A 334 -0.93 -17.32 -4.33
N GLU A 335 0.00 -17.63 -5.21
CA GLU A 335 1.44 -17.69 -4.94
C GLU A 335 2.13 -16.61 -5.75
N ALA A 336 2.55 -15.51 -5.10
CA ALA A 336 3.15 -14.37 -5.78
C ALA A 336 4.51 -14.00 -5.23
N VAL A 337 5.41 -13.57 -6.10
CA VAL A 337 6.61 -12.84 -5.71
C VAL A 337 6.21 -11.39 -5.48
N PRO A 338 6.22 -10.90 -4.22
CA PRO A 338 5.89 -9.51 -3.93
C PRO A 338 6.78 -8.57 -4.75
N PHE A 339 6.18 -7.50 -5.25
CA PHE A 339 6.89 -6.49 -6.02
C PHE A 339 6.34 -5.11 -5.73
N PHE A 340 7.23 -4.18 -5.43
CA PHE A 340 6.87 -2.77 -5.36
C PHE A 340 7.93 -1.89 -6.03
N TRP A 341 7.55 -0.65 -6.28
CA TRP A 341 8.46 0.41 -6.70
C TRP A 341 8.14 1.71 -5.95
N SER A 342 9.14 2.58 -5.90
CA SER A 342 9.01 3.94 -5.41
C SER A 342 9.86 4.85 -6.29
N ASP A 343 9.31 6.00 -6.69
CA ASP A 343 10.04 7.01 -7.44
C ASP A 343 10.29 8.20 -6.50
N GLN A 344 11.57 8.52 -6.25
CA GLN A 344 12.01 9.56 -5.34
C GLN A 344 13.11 10.37 -6.03
N PHE A 345 12.87 11.66 -6.26
CA PHE A 345 13.73 12.51 -7.10
C PHE A 345 13.93 11.89 -8.50
N ASP A 346 15.18 11.60 -8.87
CA ASP A 346 15.59 10.94 -10.12
C ASP A 346 15.80 9.43 -9.97
N SER A 347 15.58 8.90 -8.77
CA SER A 347 15.85 7.50 -8.45
C SER A 347 14.57 6.67 -8.48
N ARG A 348 14.64 5.56 -9.20
CA ARG A 348 13.58 4.53 -9.18
C ARG A 348 14.02 3.35 -8.36
N ILE A 349 13.38 3.15 -7.24
CA ILE A 349 13.59 2.04 -6.32
C ILE A 349 12.64 0.91 -6.73
N GLN A 350 13.15 -0.30 -6.83
CA GLN A 350 12.34 -1.49 -7.11
C GLN A 350 12.78 -2.61 -6.16
N PHE A 351 11.81 -3.34 -5.63
CA PHE A 351 12.08 -4.48 -4.77
C PHE A 351 11.23 -5.66 -5.19
N LEU A 352 11.88 -6.79 -5.42
CA LEU A 352 11.26 -8.10 -5.65
C LEU A 352 11.45 -8.97 -4.41
N GLY A 353 10.42 -9.71 -4.02
CA GLY A 353 10.48 -10.61 -2.89
C GLY A 353 10.20 -9.92 -1.57
N ARG A 354 10.88 -10.35 -0.51
CA ARG A 354 10.66 -9.88 0.84
C ARG A 354 11.96 -9.81 1.63
N ALA A 355 12.22 -8.68 2.29
CA ALA A 355 13.31 -8.55 3.24
C ALA A 355 12.92 -9.16 4.59
N HIS A 356 13.89 -9.74 5.29
CA HIS A 356 13.79 -10.27 6.65
C HIS A 356 14.91 -9.70 7.52
N GLY A 357 14.66 -9.54 8.82
CA GLY A 357 15.64 -8.91 9.74
C GLY A 357 16.98 -9.65 9.91
N GLY A 358 17.05 -10.92 9.48
CA GLY A 358 18.26 -11.72 9.51
C GLY A 358 18.90 -11.95 8.14
N ASP A 359 18.46 -11.22 7.10
CA ASP A 359 18.97 -11.41 5.75
C ASP A 359 20.48 -11.11 5.65
N GLU A 360 21.21 -11.99 4.94
CA GLU A 360 22.47 -11.63 4.32
C GLU A 360 22.18 -10.70 3.16
N VAL A 361 22.77 -9.50 3.14
CA VAL A 361 22.59 -8.54 2.05
C VAL A 361 23.89 -8.39 1.27
N ARG A 362 23.82 -8.50 -0.06
CA ARG A 362 24.99 -8.39 -0.93
C ARG A 362 24.71 -7.46 -2.11
N VAL A 363 25.51 -6.41 -2.25
CA VAL A 363 25.50 -5.57 -3.46
C VAL A 363 26.08 -6.39 -4.61
N ILE A 364 25.32 -6.48 -5.71
CA ILE A 364 25.63 -7.33 -6.87
C ILE A 364 25.96 -6.53 -8.14
N ALA A 365 25.61 -5.26 -8.16
CA ALA A 365 25.93 -4.35 -9.27
C ALA A 365 25.90 -2.91 -8.80
N GLY A 366 26.74 -2.07 -9.39
CA GLY A 366 26.79 -0.63 -9.14
C GLY A 366 27.44 -0.25 -7.81
N ASP A 367 27.09 0.96 -7.31
CA ASP A 367 27.59 1.54 -6.09
C ASP A 367 26.44 2.20 -5.31
N THR A 368 26.39 2.02 -4.00
CA THR A 368 25.34 2.55 -3.10
C THR A 368 25.25 4.07 -3.04
N ASN A 369 26.26 4.76 -3.54
CA ASN A 369 26.22 6.24 -3.74
C ASN A 369 25.49 6.67 -5.02
N GLY A 370 25.09 5.71 -5.87
CA GLY A 370 24.41 5.96 -7.15
C GLY A 370 23.38 4.87 -7.48
N ALA A 371 23.42 4.40 -8.71
CA ALA A 371 22.60 3.27 -9.15
C ALA A 371 23.24 1.95 -8.68
N PHE A 372 22.46 1.10 -8.03
CA PHE A 372 22.95 -0.20 -7.55
C PHE A 372 21.86 -1.26 -7.50
N ALA A 373 22.27 -2.52 -7.38
CA ALA A 373 21.38 -3.63 -7.04
C ALA A 373 21.98 -4.47 -5.92
N ALA A 374 21.10 -4.97 -5.02
CA ALA A 374 21.48 -5.81 -3.89
C ALA A 374 20.53 -6.99 -3.76
N MET A 375 21.10 -8.18 -3.45
CA MET A 375 20.35 -9.39 -3.14
C MET A 375 20.21 -9.56 -1.62
N TYR A 376 19.11 -10.16 -1.22
CA TYR A 376 18.76 -10.54 0.14
C TYR A 376 18.63 -12.05 0.22
N GLY A 377 19.33 -12.67 1.16
CA GLY A 377 19.31 -14.11 1.37
C GLY A 377 19.12 -14.47 2.83
N TRP A 378 18.39 -15.52 3.11
CA TRP A 378 18.20 -16.08 4.43
C TRP A 378 18.13 -17.60 4.36
N GLU A 379 18.85 -18.26 5.29
CA GLU A 379 18.94 -19.72 5.35
C GLU A 379 19.30 -20.39 4.03
N GLY A 380 20.25 -19.79 3.30
CA GLY A 380 20.77 -20.33 2.02
C GLY A 380 19.81 -20.17 0.83
N ARG A 381 18.76 -19.35 0.94
CA ARG A 381 17.79 -19.07 -0.12
C ARG A 381 17.77 -17.60 -0.51
N LEU A 382 17.55 -17.35 -1.79
CA LEU A 382 17.22 -16.01 -2.28
C LEU A 382 15.84 -15.59 -1.77
N ARG A 383 15.75 -14.42 -1.10
CA ARG A 383 14.53 -13.89 -0.51
C ARG A 383 14.03 -12.62 -1.19
N GLY A 384 14.94 -11.79 -1.65
CA GLY A 384 14.59 -10.55 -2.30
C GLY A 384 15.73 -9.94 -3.11
N VAL A 385 15.39 -8.97 -3.94
CA VAL A 385 16.34 -8.18 -4.72
C VAL A 385 15.89 -6.74 -4.78
N LEU A 386 16.76 -5.85 -4.32
CA LEU A 386 16.62 -4.40 -4.41
C LEU A 386 17.33 -3.89 -5.66
N GLY A 387 16.75 -2.94 -6.35
CA GLY A 387 17.42 -2.15 -7.36
C GLY A 387 17.09 -0.67 -7.22
N VAL A 388 18.10 0.15 -7.30
CA VAL A 388 17.99 1.60 -7.42
C VAL A 388 18.43 1.96 -8.83
N SER A 389 17.46 2.39 -9.66
CA SER A 389 17.66 2.73 -11.08
C SER A 389 18.31 1.61 -11.94
N MET A 390 18.15 0.33 -11.51
CA MET A 390 18.70 -0.85 -12.20
C MET A 390 17.65 -1.91 -12.58
N PRO A 391 16.56 -1.56 -13.30
CA PRO A 391 15.47 -2.51 -13.57
C PRO A 391 15.92 -3.73 -14.38
N LYS A 392 16.90 -3.58 -15.27
CA LYS A 392 17.42 -4.68 -16.10
C LYS A 392 18.14 -5.74 -15.29
N VAL A 393 18.73 -5.36 -14.15
CA VAL A 393 19.39 -6.30 -13.22
C VAL A 393 18.36 -7.01 -12.35
N VAL A 394 17.37 -6.27 -11.84
CA VAL A 394 16.39 -6.77 -10.85
C VAL A 394 15.37 -7.73 -11.46
N MET A 395 14.77 -7.36 -12.59
CA MET A 395 13.61 -8.09 -13.13
C MET A 395 13.84 -9.56 -13.46
N PRO A 396 15.01 -10.00 -13.93
CA PRO A 396 15.30 -11.43 -14.17
C PRO A 396 15.19 -12.30 -12.91
N PHE A 397 15.46 -11.75 -11.72
CA PHE A 397 15.38 -12.47 -10.45
C PHE A 397 13.96 -12.90 -10.06
N ARG A 398 12.92 -12.33 -10.68
CA ARG A 398 11.54 -12.76 -10.42
C ARG A 398 11.35 -14.25 -10.65
N ARG A 399 12.01 -14.82 -11.69
CA ARG A 399 11.96 -16.26 -11.99
C ARG A 399 12.69 -17.08 -10.94
N LEU A 400 13.83 -16.61 -10.47
CA LEU A 400 14.60 -17.28 -9.42
C LEU A 400 13.84 -17.31 -8.10
N LEU A 401 13.23 -16.20 -7.70
CA LEU A 401 12.38 -16.12 -6.51
C LEU A 401 11.17 -17.06 -6.63
N ALA A 402 10.48 -17.06 -7.77
CA ALA A 402 9.36 -17.96 -8.03
C ALA A 402 9.76 -19.46 -8.02
N ALA A 403 10.99 -19.77 -8.46
CA ALA A 403 11.56 -21.11 -8.42
C ALA A 403 12.16 -21.48 -7.05
N ARG A 404 12.07 -20.59 -6.03
CA ARG A 404 12.69 -20.77 -4.70
C ARG A 404 14.20 -21.08 -4.79
N ALA A 405 14.91 -20.37 -5.68
CA ALA A 405 16.33 -20.57 -5.94
C ALA A 405 17.18 -20.49 -4.66
N SER A 406 18.25 -21.27 -4.62
CA SER A 406 19.26 -21.19 -3.58
C SER A 406 20.04 -19.87 -3.69
N TRP A 407 20.75 -19.51 -2.63
CA TRP A 407 21.68 -18.38 -2.65
C TRP A 407 22.78 -18.58 -3.69
N ASP A 408 23.30 -19.82 -3.82
CA ASP A 408 24.34 -20.14 -4.79
C ASP A 408 23.85 -20.06 -6.24
N ASP A 409 22.60 -20.50 -6.53
CA ASP A 409 21.99 -20.31 -7.84
C ASP A 409 21.85 -18.83 -8.21
N ALA A 410 21.48 -18.00 -7.22
CA ALA A 410 21.39 -16.56 -7.40
C ALA A 410 22.78 -15.93 -7.66
N LEU A 411 23.82 -16.36 -6.96
CA LEU A 411 25.20 -15.94 -7.21
C LEU A 411 25.71 -16.37 -8.59
N ALA A 412 25.40 -17.58 -9.00
CA ALA A 412 25.73 -18.07 -10.35
C ALA A 412 25.04 -17.24 -11.43
N HIS A 413 23.77 -16.83 -11.19
CA HIS A 413 23.06 -15.94 -12.10
C HIS A 413 23.73 -14.55 -12.19
N VAL A 414 24.17 -13.97 -11.07
CA VAL A 414 24.91 -12.69 -11.05
C VAL A 414 26.19 -12.80 -11.87
N ALA A 415 26.96 -13.87 -11.70
CA ALA A 415 28.20 -14.10 -12.46
C ALA A 415 27.97 -14.21 -13.98
N ALA A 416 26.78 -14.63 -14.40
CA ALA A 416 26.39 -14.71 -15.80
C ALA A 416 25.88 -13.37 -16.39
N LEU A 417 25.61 -12.36 -15.56
CA LEU A 417 25.18 -11.01 -16.01
C LEU A 417 26.38 -10.10 -16.35
N GLY A 418 27.55 -10.37 -15.82
CA GLY A 418 28.80 -9.61 -16.04
C GLY A 418 29.61 -10.23 -17.09
#